data_b52302662e4607a92553570d1c8be058
#
_entry.id   b52302662e4607a92553570d1c8be058
#
_cell.length_a   1.000
_cell.length_b   1.000
_cell.length_c   1.000
_cell.angle_alpha   90.00
_cell.angle_beta   90.00
_cell.angle_gamma   90.00
#
_symmetry.space_group_name_H-M   'P 1'
#
loop_
_entity.id
_entity.type
_entity.pdbx_description
1 polymer ?
#
loop_
_entity_poly.entity_id
_entity_poly.type
_entity_poly.pdbx_seq_one_letter_code
_entity_poly.pdbx_strand_id
1 'polypeptide(L)'
;IRIKPSVTDICPDTGVLCACLAHYGLPMPECRYVCTVKVSQRVWPDLANHKLDTVSDYLGITLDHHEAGSDARAAGLILQAALRETGAADADVLADTIGMRMGRISSMGKTPCSIAKNTIEKRRTPAKRNL
;
A
#
# COMPACT_ATOMS: atom_id res chain seq x y z
N ILE A 1 3.74 -18.99 16.08
CA ILE A 1 3.22 -18.16 14.99
C ILE A 1 4.32 -17.25 14.53
N ARG A 2 4.97 -17.65 13.48
CA ARG A 2 5.86 -16.73 12.79
C ARG A 2 4.99 -15.77 12.01
N ILE A 3 4.70 -14.67 12.63
CA ILE A 3 4.39 -13.48 11.88
C ILE A 3 5.73 -13.09 11.26
N LYS A 4 5.93 -13.41 9.99
CA LYS A 4 6.94 -12.72 9.23
C LYS A 4 6.75 -11.24 9.55
N PRO A 5 7.80 -10.48 9.82
CA PRO A 5 7.68 -9.02 9.92
C PRO A 5 7.27 -8.53 8.53
N SER A 6 6.05 -8.76 8.21
CA SER A 6 5.52 -8.63 6.88
C SER A 6 4.58 -7.46 6.88
N VAL A 7 4.71 -6.73 5.95
CA VAL A 7 3.77 -5.94 5.24
C VAL A 7 2.42 -5.89 5.93
N THR A 8 2.25 -4.91 6.75
CA THR A 8 0.92 -4.46 7.12
C THR A 8 0.54 -3.35 6.16
N ASP A 9 -0.62 -3.47 5.66
CA ASP A 9 -1.18 -2.64 4.64
C ASP A 9 -1.96 -1.49 5.27
N ILE A 10 -1.24 -0.48 5.80
CA ILE A 10 -2.02 0.51 6.52
C ILE A 10 -1.31 1.85 6.48
N CYS A 11 -1.55 2.63 5.45
CA CYS A 11 -0.87 3.91 5.37
C CYS A 11 -1.41 4.99 6.33
N PRO A 12 -2.71 5.24 6.50
CA PRO A 12 -3.13 6.16 7.55
C PRO A 12 -3.09 5.54 8.94
N ASP A 13 -3.32 4.24 9.06
CA ASP A 13 -3.48 3.57 10.35
C ASP A 13 -2.16 3.26 11.05
N THR A 14 -1.02 3.30 10.34
CA THR A 14 0.30 3.15 10.98
C THR A 14 0.56 4.26 12.00
N GLY A 15 0.10 5.47 11.71
CA GLY A 15 0.20 6.59 12.67
C GLY A 15 -0.62 6.33 13.93
N VAL A 16 -1.85 5.84 13.76
CA VAL A 16 -2.74 5.48 14.88
C VAL A 16 -2.14 4.32 15.68
N LEU A 17 -1.66 3.29 15.02
CA LEU A 17 -1.03 2.14 15.67
C LEU A 17 0.17 2.59 16.51
N CYS A 18 1.08 3.37 15.94
CA CYS A 18 2.25 3.87 16.66
C CYS A 18 1.86 4.74 17.86
N ALA A 19 0.87 5.60 17.70
CA ALA A 19 0.37 6.45 18.80
C ALA A 19 -0.23 5.61 19.93
N CYS A 20 -1.01 4.58 19.61
CA CYS A 20 -1.58 3.68 20.59
C CYS A 20 -0.52 2.90 21.35
N LEU A 21 0.47 2.35 20.63
CA LEU A 21 1.57 1.62 21.27
C LEU A 21 2.36 2.50 22.21
N ALA A 22 2.67 3.72 21.79
CA ALA A 22 3.38 4.69 22.63
C ALA A 22 2.55 5.07 23.87
N HIS A 23 1.26 5.30 23.68
CA HIS A 23 0.36 5.66 24.78
C HIS A 23 0.29 4.59 25.88
N TYR A 24 0.26 3.33 25.48
CA TYR A 24 0.20 2.19 26.41
C TYR A 24 1.57 1.67 26.82
N GLY A 25 2.65 2.31 26.41
CA GLY A 25 4.01 1.89 26.74
C GLY A 25 4.38 0.52 26.17
N LEU A 26 3.76 0.12 25.06
CA LEU A 26 4.04 -1.15 24.42
C LEU A 26 5.20 -1.01 23.42
N PRO A 27 5.98 -2.08 23.23
CA PRO A 27 7.10 -2.02 22.29
C PRO A 27 6.61 -1.86 20.86
N MET A 28 7.36 -1.06 20.08
CA MET A 28 7.11 -0.91 18.66
C MET A 28 7.50 -2.19 17.92
N PRO A 29 6.64 -2.73 17.05
CA PRO A 29 7.04 -3.86 16.21
C PRO A 29 8.08 -3.43 15.19
N GLU A 30 8.94 -4.35 14.80
CA GLU A 30 9.80 -4.16 13.65
C GLU A 30 9.15 -4.82 12.44
N CYS A 31 8.58 -4.02 11.55
CA CYS A 31 7.92 -4.52 10.35
C CYS A 31 8.00 -3.51 9.22
N ARG A 32 7.82 -4.03 8.02
CA ARG A 32 7.65 -3.22 6.81
C ARG A 32 6.18 -3.20 6.45
N TYR A 33 5.76 -2.18 5.74
CA TYR A 33 4.37 -2.06 5.30
C TYR A 33 4.29 -1.46 3.89
N VAL A 34 3.19 -1.72 3.23
CA VAL A 34 2.84 -1.09 1.95
C VAL A 34 1.59 -0.23 2.12
N CYS A 35 1.49 0.80 1.32
CA CYS A 35 0.29 1.63 1.23
C CYS A 35 -0.53 1.17 0.04
N THR A 36 -1.72 0.64 0.26
CA THR A 36 -2.60 0.17 -0.82
C THR A 36 -3.03 1.28 -1.75
N VAL A 37 -3.14 2.51 -1.26
CA VAL A 37 -3.41 3.67 -2.13
C VAL A 37 -2.30 3.81 -3.17
N LYS A 38 -1.04 3.77 -2.75
CA LYS A 38 0.11 3.88 -3.65
C LYS A 38 0.23 2.67 -4.57
N VAL A 39 -0.01 1.48 -4.05
CA VAL A 39 -0.07 0.27 -4.86
C VAL A 39 -1.14 0.41 -5.95
N SER A 40 -2.35 0.80 -5.59
CA SER A 40 -3.45 0.93 -6.53
C SER A 40 -3.22 2.02 -7.58
N GLN A 41 -2.57 3.11 -7.21
CA GLN A 41 -2.17 4.16 -8.15
C GLN A 41 -1.25 3.66 -9.24
N ARG A 42 -0.40 2.70 -8.92
CA ARG A 42 0.55 2.11 -9.89
C ARG A 42 -0.05 0.97 -10.69
N VAL A 43 -0.84 0.12 -10.06
CA VAL A 43 -1.40 -1.08 -10.71
C VAL A 43 -2.63 -0.73 -11.56
N TRP A 44 -3.47 0.19 -11.07
CA TRP A 44 -4.69 0.62 -11.76
C TRP A 44 -4.72 2.14 -11.91
N PRO A 45 -3.83 2.72 -12.72
CA PRO A 45 -3.68 4.19 -12.80
C PRO A 45 -4.88 4.91 -13.42
N ASP A 46 -5.75 4.20 -14.14
CA ASP A 46 -6.85 4.80 -14.88
C ASP A 46 -8.13 5.00 -14.06
N LEU A 47 -8.12 4.60 -12.79
CA LEU A 47 -9.28 4.83 -11.93
C LEU A 47 -9.44 6.31 -11.63
N ALA A 48 -10.71 6.74 -11.45
CA ALA A 48 -11.05 8.14 -11.17
C ALA A 48 -10.35 8.67 -9.90
N ASN A 49 -10.26 7.82 -8.90
CA ASN A 49 -9.48 8.05 -7.69
C ASN A 49 -9.05 6.69 -7.11
N HIS A 50 -8.24 6.71 -6.07
CA HIS A 50 -7.71 5.50 -5.44
C HIS A 50 -8.13 5.38 -3.97
N LYS A 51 -9.32 5.89 -3.66
CA LYS A 51 -9.92 5.68 -2.36
C LYS A 51 -10.29 4.22 -2.18
N LEU A 52 -10.34 3.76 -0.94
CA LEU A 52 -10.62 2.37 -0.61
C LEU A 52 -11.93 1.89 -1.25
N ASP A 53 -12.98 2.69 -1.16
CA ASP A 53 -14.29 2.37 -1.74
C ASP A 53 -14.24 2.27 -3.28
N THR A 54 -13.57 3.18 -3.94
CA THR A 54 -13.45 3.19 -5.41
C THR A 54 -12.69 1.97 -5.91
N VAL A 55 -11.55 1.65 -5.30
CA VAL A 55 -10.76 0.48 -5.69
C VAL A 55 -11.50 -0.82 -5.36
N SER A 56 -12.14 -0.87 -4.21
CA SER A 56 -12.95 -2.03 -3.81
C SER A 56 -14.09 -2.29 -4.78
N ASP A 57 -14.79 -1.25 -5.17
CA ASP A 57 -15.89 -1.33 -6.13
C ASP A 57 -15.39 -1.85 -7.48
N TYR A 58 -14.30 -1.31 -7.98
CA TYR A 58 -13.68 -1.76 -9.22
C TYR A 58 -13.29 -3.25 -9.19
N LEU A 59 -12.79 -3.72 -8.05
CA LEU A 59 -12.35 -5.11 -7.88
C LEU A 59 -13.47 -6.07 -7.45
N GLY A 60 -14.69 -5.56 -7.24
CA GLY A 60 -15.81 -6.38 -6.77
C GLY A 60 -15.70 -6.79 -5.31
N ILE A 61 -15.01 -6.01 -4.50
CA ILE A 61 -14.85 -6.26 -3.07
C ILE A 61 -15.98 -5.56 -2.32
N THR A 62 -16.72 -6.32 -1.52
CA THR A 62 -17.76 -5.76 -0.66
C THR A 62 -17.13 -5.01 0.50
N LEU A 63 -17.50 -3.74 0.65
CA LEU A 63 -17.01 -2.87 1.69
C LEU A 63 -18.18 -2.40 2.56
N ASP A 64 -18.11 -2.67 3.86
CA ASP A 64 -19.03 -2.14 4.84
C ASP A 64 -18.39 -0.90 5.49
N HIS A 65 -18.91 0.27 5.10
CA HIS A 65 -18.37 1.54 5.59
C HIS A 65 -18.54 1.64 7.11
N HIS A 66 -17.56 2.24 7.75
CA HIS A 66 -17.49 2.47 9.20
C HIS A 66 -17.15 1.23 10.04
N GLU A 67 -16.83 0.11 9.42
CA GLU A 67 -16.32 -1.05 10.12
C GLU A 67 -14.83 -1.24 9.82
N ALA A 68 -13.98 -1.13 10.86
CA ALA A 68 -12.52 -1.24 10.71
C ALA A 68 -12.08 -2.60 10.17
N GLY A 69 -12.76 -3.67 10.57
CA GLY A 69 -12.47 -5.02 10.07
C GLY A 69 -12.74 -5.16 8.57
N SER A 70 -13.82 -4.54 8.09
CA SER A 70 -14.16 -4.52 6.67
C SER A 70 -13.12 -3.75 5.86
N ASP A 71 -12.68 -2.60 6.37
CA ASP A 71 -11.66 -1.79 5.72
C ASP A 71 -10.33 -2.53 5.64
N ALA A 72 -9.91 -3.17 6.72
CA ALA A 72 -8.68 -3.97 6.77
C ALA A 72 -8.74 -5.17 5.80
N ARG A 73 -9.89 -5.85 5.76
CA ARG A 73 -10.12 -6.94 4.81
C ARG A 73 -10.04 -6.47 3.37
N ALA A 74 -10.69 -5.35 3.06
CA ALA A 74 -10.66 -4.77 1.72
C ALA A 74 -9.23 -4.42 1.30
N ALA A 75 -8.47 -3.80 2.18
CA ALA A 75 -7.08 -3.46 1.93
C ALA A 75 -6.24 -4.70 1.62
N GLY A 76 -6.39 -5.77 2.39
CA GLY A 76 -5.71 -7.04 2.13
C GLY A 76 -6.09 -7.67 0.80
N LEU A 77 -7.37 -7.61 0.43
CA LEU A 77 -7.86 -8.12 -0.86
C LEU A 77 -7.36 -7.28 -2.04
N ILE A 78 -7.22 -5.97 -1.87
CA ILE A 78 -6.60 -5.10 -2.87
C ILE A 78 -5.15 -5.49 -3.10
N LEU A 79 -4.40 -5.75 -2.03
CA LEU A 79 -3.02 -6.21 -2.14
C LEU A 79 -2.94 -7.54 -2.88
N GLN A 80 -3.80 -8.51 -2.54
CA GLN A 80 -3.86 -9.78 -3.26
C GLN A 80 -4.17 -9.60 -4.74
N ALA A 81 -5.10 -8.72 -5.07
CA ALA A 81 -5.44 -8.42 -6.46
C ALA A 81 -4.25 -7.82 -7.20
N ALA A 82 -3.50 -6.93 -6.56
CA ALA A 82 -2.30 -6.34 -7.13
C ALA A 82 -1.21 -7.39 -7.39
N LEU A 83 -1.03 -8.31 -6.46
CA LEU A 83 -0.10 -9.43 -6.66
C LEU A 83 -0.47 -10.28 -7.87
N ARG A 84 -1.75 -10.61 -8.03
CA ARG A 84 -2.24 -11.36 -9.19
C ARG A 84 -2.08 -10.59 -10.49
N GLU A 85 -2.43 -9.32 -10.50
CA GLU A 85 -2.35 -8.45 -11.68
C GLU A 85 -0.93 -8.31 -12.19
N THR A 86 0.04 -8.18 -11.29
CA THR A 86 1.45 -7.99 -11.63
C THR A 86 2.22 -9.29 -11.78
N GLY A 87 1.65 -10.42 -11.34
CA GLY A 87 2.34 -11.70 -11.29
C GLY A 87 3.40 -11.78 -10.20
N ALA A 88 3.40 -10.85 -9.25
CA ALA A 88 4.37 -10.84 -8.17
C ALA A 88 4.08 -11.94 -7.15
N ALA A 89 5.12 -12.64 -6.71
CA ALA A 89 5.00 -13.74 -5.77
C ALA A 89 4.72 -13.26 -4.35
N ASP A 90 5.22 -12.07 -4.00
CA ASP A 90 5.06 -11.47 -2.68
C ASP A 90 5.13 -9.94 -2.76
N ALA A 91 4.97 -9.29 -1.61
CA ALA A 91 4.96 -7.85 -1.53
C ALA A 91 6.32 -7.21 -1.85
N ASP A 92 7.42 -7.88 -1.57
CA ASP A 92 8.75 -7.38 -1.92
C ASP A 92 8.93 -7.32 -3.44
N VAL A 93 8.54 -8.37 -4.14
CA VAL A 93 8.57 -8.42 -5.60
C VAL A 93 7.60 -7.39 -6.20
N LEU A 94 6.41 -7.25 -5.60
CA LEU A 94 5.46 -6.22 -6.02
C LEU A 94 6.06 -4.82 -5.88
N ALA A 95 6.65 -4.52 -4.74
CA ALA A 95 7.27 -3.21 -4.48
C ALA A 95 8.36 -2.90 -5.52
N ASP A 96 9.23 -3.86 -5.80
CA ASP A 96 10.26 -3.70 -6.83
C ASP A 96 9.66 -3.48 -8.21
N THR A 97 8.63 -4.24 -8.56
CA THR A 97 7.95 -4.18 -9.86
C THR A 97 7.33 -2.80 -10.11
N ILE A 98 6.69 -2.22 -9.10
CA ILE A 98 6.00 -0.95 -9.23
C ILE A 98 6.87 0.27 -8.85
N GLY A 99 8.11 0.05 -8.47
CA GLY A 99 9.02 1.14 -8.07
C GLY A 99 8.64 1.79 -6.75
N MET A 100 8.19 1.01 -5.79
CA MET A 100 7.77 1.48 -4.49
C MET A 100 8.79 1.09 -3.43
N ARG A 101 9.11 2.03 -2.54
CA ARG A 101 9.84 1.74 -1.31
C ARG A 101 8.83 1.47 -0.21
N MET A 102 8.95 0.30 0.41
CA MET A 102 8.10 -0.06 1.54
C MET A 102 8.37 0.85 2.74
N GLY A 103 7.31 1.15 3.48
CA GLY A 103 7.45 1.83 4.76
C GLY A 103 7.99 0.88 5.81
N ARG A 104 8.51 1.45 6.90
CA ARG A 104 9.08 0.69 8.00
C ARG A 104 8.62 1.26 9.33
N ILE A 105 8.31 0.36 10.25
CA ILE A 105 8.07 0.68 11.66
C ILE A 105 9.15 -0.05 12.46
N SER A 106 9.77 0.68 13.39
CA SER A 106 10.77 0.11 14.29
C SER A 106 10.79 0.88 15.61
N SER A 107 11.57 0.42 16.56
CA SER A 107 11.81 1.15 17.80
C SER A 107 12.44 2.52 17.57
N MET A 108 13.10 2.74 16.44
CA MET A 108 13.73 4.00 16.04
C MET A 108 12.75 4.99 15.39
N GLY A 109 11.52 4.58 15.13
CA GLY A 109 10.51 5.41 14.52
C GLY A 109 9.86 4.79 13.29
N LYS A 110 9.18 5.64 12.52
CA LYS A 110 8.42 5.23 11.34
C LYS A 110 8.97 5.92 10.10
N THR A 111 9.22 5.13 9.04
CA THR A 111 9.57 5.63 7.71
C THR A 111 8.38 5.41 6.79
N PRO A 112 7.89 6.44 6.07
CA PRO A 112 6.74 6.28 5.20
C PRO A 112 7.05 5.44 3.97
N CYS A 113 6.02 4.78 3.46
CA CYS A 113 6.01 4.18 2.14
C CYS A 113 6.09 5.27 1.07
N SER A 114 6.89 5.08 0.04
CA SER A 114 7.06 6.08 -1.02
C SER A 114 7.13 5.42 -2.40
N ILE A 115 6.65 6.15 -3.40
CA ILE A 115 6.77 5.75 -4.79
C ILE A 115 7.88 6.57 -5.43
N ALA A 116 8.84 5.89 -6.07
CA ALA A 116 9.87 6.56 -6.83
C ALA A 116 9.23 7.35 -7.98
N LYS A 117 9.64 8.60 -8.16
CA LYS A 117 9.20 9.39 -9.31
C LYS A 117 9.54 8.64 -10.59
N ASN A 118 8.53 8.47 -11.40
CA ASN A 118 8.56 7.48 -12.45
C ASN A 118 9.42 7.94 -13.63
N THR A 119 10.44 7.18 -13.95
CA THR A 119 11.20 7.33 -15.20
C THR A 119 10.29 7.21 -16.43
N ILE A 120 9.14 6.56 -16.30
CA ILE A 120 8.16 6.39 -17.37
C ILE A 120 7.46 7.72 -17.70
N GLU A 121 7.20 8.56 -16.70
CA GLU A 121 6.63 9.89 -16.96
C GLU A 121 7.59 10.80 -17.75
N LYS A 122 8.89 10.68 -17.46
CA LYS A 122 9.92 11.38 -18.22
C LYS A 122 10.01 10.91 -19.67
N ARG A 123 9.68 9.65 -19.95
CA ARG A 123 9.66 9.10 -21.30
C ARG A 123 8.39 9.42 -22.06
N ARG A 124 7.25 9.59 -21.37
CA ARG A 124 5.99 9.99 -21.99
C ARG A 124 6.00 11.43 -22.44
N THR A 125 6.69 12.31 -21.72
CA THR A 125 6.78 13.73 -22.05
C THR A 125 7.45 14.00 -23.40
N PRO A 126 8.58 13.37 -23.75
CA PRO A 126 9.16 13.54 -25.09
C PRO A 126 8.28 12.99 -26.20
N ALA A 127 7.60 11.87 -25.97
CA ALA A 127 6.71 11.27 -26.98
C ALA A 127 5.52 12.18 -27.32
N LYS A 128 5.00 12.91 -26.35
CA LYS A 128 3.91 13.87 -26.57
C LYS A 128 4.34 15.11 -27.35
N ARG A 129 5.61 15.45 -27.33
CA ARG A 129 6.14 16.61 -28.04
C ARG A 129 6.35 16.37 -29.54
N ASN A 130 6.40 15.14 -29.95
CA ASN A 130 6.58 14.74 -31.33
C ASN A 130 5.26 14.57 -32.09
N LEU A 131 4.19 14.88 -31.43
CA LEU A 131 2.87 14.95 -32.01
C LEU A 131 2.55 16.38 -32.39
#